data_9f085c32ce7d845ece559f02c9086958
#
_entry.id   9f085c32ce7d845ece559f02c9086958
#
_cell.length_a   1.000
_cell.length_b   1.000
_cell.length_c   1.000
_cell.angle_alpha   90.00
_cell.angle_beta   90.00
_cell.angle_gamma   90.00
#
_symmetry.space_group_name_H-M   'P 1'
#
loop_
_entity.id
_entity.type
_entity.pdbx_description
1 polymer ?
#
loop_
_entity_poly.entity_id
_entity_poly.type
_entity_poly.pdbx_seq_one_letter_code
_entity_poly.pdbx_strand_id
1 'polypeptide(L)'
;MVRKFDFLVIGSGIAGMSFALKVAHKGTVALICKAGLEEANTYFAQGGIASVTNLAVDNFEKHIEDTMIAGDWISDRKAVEKVVRNAPEQINELIKWGVNFDKKEGGEFDLHKEGGHSEFRILHHKDNTGAEIQTCLLYTSPSPRDPKTS
;
A
#
# COMPACT_ATOMS: atom_id res chain seq x y z
N MET A 1 -3.95 -16.06 31.38
CA MET A 1 -2.52 -15.87 31.06
C MET A 1 -2.38 -14.51 30.39
N VAL A 2 -1.55 -13.61 30.90
CA VAL A 2 -1.27 -12.29 30.29
C VAL A 2 -0.08 -12.44 29.35
N ARG A 3 -0.24 -12.03 28.09
CA ARG A 3 0.86 -11.94 27.12
C ARG A 3 1.34 -10.51 27.03
N LYS A 4 2.65 -10.30 26.98
CA LYS A 4 3.27 -8.97 26.86
C LYS A 4 3.94 -8.85 25.51
N PHE A 5 3.74 -7.71 24.86
CA PHE A 5 4.35 -7.33 23.59
C PHE A 5 4.82 -5.88 23.68
N ASP A 6 5.83 -5.53 22.88
CA ASP A 6 6.34 -4.16 22.82
C ASP A 6 5.41 -3.26 21.98
N PHE A 7 4.77 -3.82 20.97
CA PHE A 7 3.84 -3.13 20.08
C PHE A 7 2.53 -3.91 19.94
N LEU A 8 1.41 -3.20 20.04
CA LEU A 8 0.08 -3.72 19.73
C LEU A 8 -0.48 -2.99 18.52
N VAL A 9 -0.73 -3.73 17.43
CA VAL A 9 -1.32 -3.23 16.19
C VAL A 9 -2.76 -3.71 16.11
N ILE A 10 -3.70 -2.79 15.93
CA ILE A 10 -5.13 -3.08 15.80
C ILE A 10 -5.55 -2.87 14.34
N GLY A 11 -5.85 -3.96 13.65
CA GLY A 11 -6.25 -3.99 12.25
C GLY A 11 -5.19 -4.59 11.34
N SER A 12 -5.64 -5.46 10.44
CA SER A 12 -4.81 -6.24 9.50
C SER A 12 -4.75 -5.66 8.08
N GLY A 13 -5.28 -4.46 7.86
CA GLY A 13 -5.15 -3.78 6.56
C GLY A 13 -3.73 -3.29 6.29
N ILE A 14 -3.51 -2.72 5.10
CA ILE A 14 -2.20 -2.23 4.64
C ILE A 14 -1.48 -1.36 5.69
N ALA A 15 -2.19 -0.46 6.35
CA ALA A 15 -1.59 0.43 7.35
C ALA A 15 -1.06 -0.33 8.56
N GLY A 16 -1.87 -1.26 9.12
CA GLY A 16 -1.47 -2.05 10.27
C GLY A 16 -0.31 -2.98 9.96
N MET A 17 -0.36 -3.70 8.84
CA MET A 17 0.71 -4.62 8.46
C MET A 17 2.00 -3.88 8.09
N SER A 18 1.92 -2.77 7.36
CA SER A 18 3.09 -1.94 7.05
C SER A 18 3.75 -1.41 8.33
N PHE A 19 2.94 -0.96 9.31
CA PHE A 19 3.48 -0.54 10.60
C PHE A 19 4.14 -1.71 11.32
N ALA A 20 3.47 -2.86 11.39
CA ALA A 20 4.01 -4.06 12.04
C ALA A 20 5.37 -4.48 11.46
N LEU A 21 5.50 -4.51 10.12
CA LEU A 21 6.77 -4.79 9.44
C LEU A 21 7.85 -3.75 9.77
N LYS A 22 7.49 -2.47 9.79
CA LYS A 22 8.44 -1.37 10.10
C LYS A 22 8.97 -1.41 11.53
N VAL A 23 8.22 -1.94 12.49
CA VAL A 23 8.65 -1.99 13.90
C VAL A 23 9.14 -3.37 14.35
N ALA A 24 8.99 -4.41 13.55
CA ALA A 24 9.34 -5.79 13.89
C ALA A 24 10.82 -5.97 14.29
N HIS A 25 11.70 -5.13 13.77
CA HIS A 25 13.13 -5.13 14.15
C HIS A 25 13.42 -4.43 15.49
N LYS A 26 12.43 -3.75 16.09
CA LYS A 26 12.57 -2.99 17.34
C LYS A 26 12.02 -3.74 18.54
N GLY A 27 11.22 -4.79 18.35
CA GLY A 27 10.62 -5.54 19.44
C GLY A 27 9.53 -6.50 18.98
N THR A 28 8.89 -7.12 19.94
CA THR A 28 7.79 -8.06 19.71
C THR A 28 6.51 -7.33 19.32
N VAL A 29 5.83 -7.82 18.28
CA VAL A 29 4.60 -7.23 17.76
C VAL A 29 3.44 -8.19 17.93
N ALA A 30 2.33 -7.71 18.47
CA ALA A 30 1.03 -8.37 18.38
C ALA A 30 0.15 -7.62 17.38
N LEU A 31 -0.34 -8.32 16.36
CA LEU A 31 -1.34 -7.80 15.45
C LEU A 31 -2.66 -8.49 15.74
N ILE A 32 -3.70 -7.72 16.01
CA ILE A 32 -5.06 -8.21 16.26
C ILE A 32 -6.03 -7.66 15.22
N CYS A 33 -6.98 -8.48 14.81
CA CYS A 33 -8.02 -8.13 13.85
C CYS A 33 -9.38 -8.62 14.34
N LYS A 34 -10.43 -8.05 13.77
CA LYS A 34 -11.83 -8.37 14.12
C LYS A 34 -12.24 -9.77 13.62
N ALA A 35 -11.69 -10.20 12.49
CA ALA A 35 -12.03 -11.45 11.81
C ALA A 35 -10.74 -12.11 11.27
N GLY A 36 -10.77 -12.81 10.13
CA GLY A 36 -9.56 -13.32 9.48
C GLY A 36 -8.58 -12.21 9.06
N LEU A 37 -7.31 -12.53 8.96
CA LEU A 37 -6.27 -11.55 8.59
C LEU A 37 -6.51 -10.96 7.19
N GLU A 38 -7.10 -11.73 6.29
CA GLU A 38 -7.49 -11.32 4.95
C GLU A 38 -8.82 -10.54 4.90
N GLU A 39 -9.62 -10.50 5.97
CA GLU A 39 -10.87 -9.76 6.01
C GLU A 39 -10.67 -8.27 6.29
N ALA A 40 -9.93 -7.60 5.43
CA ALA A 40 -9.66 -6.17 5.49
C ALA A 40 -10.09 -5.48 4.20
N ASN A 41 -10.45 -4.19 4.28
CA ASN A 41 -10.80 -3.40 3.09
C ASN A 41 -9.68 -3.40 2.05
N THR A 42 -8.43 -3.53 2.47
CA THR A 42 -7.28 -3.67 1.56
C THR A 42 -7.44 -4.89 0.66
N TYR A 43 -7.81 -6.04 1.21
CA TYR A 43 -7.96 -7.28 0.44
C TYR A 43 -9.02 -7.17 -0.67
N PHE A 44 -10.12 -6.48 -0.39
CA PHE A 44 -11.23 -6.30 -1.33
C PHE A 44 -11.07 -5.11 -2.28
N ALA A 45 -9.98 -4.36 -2.19
CA ALA A 45 -9.71 -3.25 -3.09
C ALA A 45 -9.33 -3.79 -4.49
N GLN A 46 -10.18 -3.54 -5.49
CA GLN A 46 -10.00 -4.00 -6.86
C GLN A 46 -9.15 -3.04 -7.69
N GLY A 47 -9.32 -1.74 -7.46
CA GLY A 47 -8.55 -0.70 -8.15
C GLY A 47 -7.05 -0.73 -7.81
N GLY A 48 -6.30 0.14 -8.47
CA GLY A 48 -4.87 0.28 -8.25
C GLY A 48 -4.51 1.37 -7.25
N ILE A 49 -3.23 1.70 -7.20
CA ILE A 49 -2.69 2.78 -6.39
C ILE A 49 -2.15 3.88 -7.31
N ALA A 50 -2.66 5.09 -7.14
CA ALA A 50 -2.19 6.26 -7.88
C ALA A 50 -0.83 6.74 -7.34
N SER A 51 0.17 6.83 -8.21
CA SER A 51 1.48 7.40 -7.87
C SER A 51 2.18 7.98 -9.09
N VAL A 52 2.81 9.13 -8.92
CA VAL A 52 3.66 9.72 -9.97
C VAL A 52 4.96 8.93 -10.02
N THR A 53 5.08 8.04 -11.01
CA THR A 53 6.26 7.17 -11.18
C THR A 53 7.18 7.63 -12.33
N ASN A 54 6.69 8.49 -13.23
CA ASN A 54 7.44 9.01 -14.37
C ASN A 54 7.29 10.54 -14.47
N LEU A 55 8.29 11.27 -14.02
CA LEU A 55 8.31 12.73 -14.03
C LEU A 55 8.48 13.36 -15.44
N ALA A 56 8.74 12.57 -16.47
CA ALA A 56 8.83 13.08 -17.84
C ALA A 56 7.44 13.38 -18.45
N VAL A 57 6.40 12.68 -18.00
CA VAL A 57 5.04 12.79 -18.52
C VAL A 57 4.01 13.25 -17.50
N ASP A 58 4.31 13.04 -16.21
CA ASP A 58 3.43 13.38 -15.08
C ASP A 58 4.18 14.21 -14.03
N ASN A 59 3.45 14.87 -13.13
CA ASN A 59 4.04 15.58 -12.00
C ASN A 59 3.10 15.63 -10.80
N PHE A 60 3.65 15.95 -9.64
CA PHE A 60 2.90 15.98 -8.39
C PHE A 60 1.77 17.02 -8.39
N GLU A 61 1.99 18.18 -9.02
CA GLU A 61 0.97 19.26 -9.04
C GLU A 61 -0.27 18.84 -9.84
N LYS A 62 -0.08 18.19 -11.00
CA LYS A 62 -1.21 17.60 -11.75
C LYS A 62 -1.99 16.60 -10.90
N HIS A 63 -1.29 15.69 -10.18
CA HIS A 63 -1.95 14.69 -9.36
C HIS A 63 -2.69 15.32 -8.17
N ILE A 64 -2.11 16.34 -7.54
CA ILE A 64 -2.75 17.10 -6.46
C ILE A 64 -4.01 17.80 -6.99
N GLU A 65 -3.91 18.47 -8.12
CA GLU A 65 -5.03 19.18 -8.74
C GLU A 65 -6.18 18.22 -9.12
N ASP A 66 -5.85 17.11 -9.81
CA ASP A 66 -6.81 16.06 -10.13
C ASP A 66 -7.56 15.56 -8.87
N THR A 67 -6.82 15.36 -7.79
CA THR A 67 -7.38 14.89 -6.51
C THR A 67 -8.30 15.94 -5.87
N MET A 68 -7.91 17.22 -5.93
CA MET A 68 -8.72 18.32 -5.40
C MET A 68 -10.01 18.50 -6.21
N ILE A 69 -9.93 18.41 -7.55
CA ILE A 69 -11.09 18.49 -8.45
C ILE A 69 -12.03 17.30 -8.20
N ALA A 70 -11.50 16.06 -8.19
CA ALA A 70 -12.31 14.87 -7.95
C ALA A 70 -12.99 14.87 -6.58
N GLY A 71 -12.37 15.49 -5.58
CA GLY A 71 -12.90 15.69 -4.24
C GLY A 71 -13.77 16.94 -4.07
N ASP A 72 -14.17 17.59 -5.17
CA ASP A 72 -14.99 18.82 -5.16
C ASP A 72 -14.44 19.92 -4.20
N TRP A 73 -13.09 20.00 -4.12
CA TRP A 73 -12.36 20.94 -3.26
C TRP A 73 -12.64 20.83 -1.74
N ILE A 74 -13.31 19.77 -1.31
CA ILE A 74 -13.59 19.51 0.11
C ILE A 74 -12.36 18.96 0.83
N SER A 75 -11.44 18.31 0.10
CA SER A 75 -10.23 17.71 0.65
C SER A 75 -9.29 18.75 1.26
N ASP A 76 -8.65 18.41 2.38
CA ASP A 76 -7.53 19.20 2.91
C ASP A 76 -6.33 19.11 1.95
N ARG A 77 -6.01 20.22 1.28
CA ARG A 77 -4.92 20.30 0.31
C ARG A 77 -3.57 19.87 0.89
N LYS A 78 -3.26 20.21 2.14
CA LYS A 78 -2.00 19.81 2.78
C LYS A 78 -1.92 18.29 2.98
N ALA A 79 -3.04 17.67 3.32
CA ALA A 79 -3.12 16.22 3.42
C ALA A 79 -2.93 15.56 2.05
N VAL A 80 -3.59 16.09 1.00
CA VAL A 80 -3.42 15.62 -0.38
C VAL A 80 -1.97 15.74 -0.85
N GLU A 81 -1.35 16.90 -0.67
CA GLU A 81 0.06 17.14 -1.01
C GLU A 81 0.98 16.14 -0.31
N LYS A 82 0.78 15.91 0.99
CA LYS A 82 1.57 14.96 1.76
C LYS A 82 1.44 13.54 1.20
N VAL A 83 0.22 13.09 0.93
CA VAL A 83 -0.03 11.74 0.38
C VAL A 83 0.59 11.59 -1.00
N VAL A 84 0.30 12.52 -1.92
CA VAL A 84 0.76 12.45 -3.31
C VAL A 84 2.29 12.48 -3.41
N ARG A 85 2.96 13.36 -2.67
CA ARG A 85 4.43 13.48 -2.72
C ARG A 85 5.17 12.30 -2.08
N ASN A 86 4.57 11.62 -1.10
CA ASN A 86 5.17 10.46 -0.46
C ASN A 86 4.82 9.15 -1.17
N ALA A 87 3.83 9.13 -2.07
CA ALA A 87 3.37 7.90 -2.73
C ALA A 87 4.50 7.11 -3.42
N PRO A 88 5.42 7.70 -4.20
CA PRO A 88 6.49 6.95 -4.86
C PRO A 88 7.39 6.17 -3.90
N GLU A 89 7.71 6.76 -2.74
CA GLU A 89 8.50 6.08 -1.71
C GLU A 89 7.74 4.90 -1.12
N GLN A 90 6.45 5.07 -0.81
CA GLN A 90 5.63 3.99 -0.26
C GLN A 90 5.41 2.85 -1.27
N ILE A 91 5.25 3.15 -2.56
CA ILE A 91 5.21 2.14 -3.62
C ILE A 91 6.52 1.35 -3.67
N ASN A 92 7.66 2.03 -3.61
CA ASN A 92 8.95 1.36 -3.58
C ASN A 92 9.14 0.46 -2.33
N GLU A 93 8.58 0.84 -1.18
CA GLU A 93 8.57 -0.04 -0.01
C GLU A 93 7.72 -1.29 -0.24
N LEU A 94 6.51 -1.15 -0.79
CA LEU A 94 5.67 -2.31 -1.13
C LEU A 94 6.39 -3.27 -2.08
N ILE A 95 7.07 -2.75 -3.09
CA ILE A 95 7.87 -3.55 -4.03
C ILE A 95 9.02 -4.27 -3.31
N LYS A 96 9.72 -3.60 -2.38
CA LYS A 96 10.78 -4.21 -1.57
C LYS A 96 10.25 -5.33 -0.68
N TRP A 97 9.01 -5.25 -0.23
CA TRP A 97 8.34 -6.31 0.50
C TRP A 97 7.77 -7.42 -0.41
N GLY A 98 7.95 -7.30 -1.73
CA GLY A 98 7.63 -8.33 -2.70
C GLY A 98 6.31 -8.13 -3.44
N VAL A 99 5.58 -7.01 -3.24
CA VAL A 99 4.37 -6.71 -4.00
C VAL A 99 4.70 -6.60 -5.48
N ASN A 100 3.98 -7.34 -6.30
CA ASN A 100 4.20 -7.44 -7.74
C ASN A 100 3.14 -6.64 -8.51
N PHE A 101 3.49 -5.45 -8.95
CA PHE A 101 2.67 -4.67 -9.88
C PHE A 101 2.90 -5.12 -11.31
N ASP A 102 1.85 -5.08 -12.13
CA ASP A 102 1.90 -5.50 -13.53
C ASP A 102 2.87 -4.63 -14.33
N LYS A 103 3.58 -5.27 -15.27
CA LYS A 103 4.59 -4.65 -16.12
C LYS A 103 4.35 -5.00 -17.57
N LYS A 104 4.71 -4.07 -18.45
CA LYS A 104 4.78 -4.27 -19.90
C LYS A 104 5.96 -5.17 -20.27
N GLU A 105 6.00 -5.67 -21.50
CA GLU A 105 7.10 -6.50 -22.01
C GLU A 105 8.49 -5.84 -21.85
N GLY A 106 8.56 -4.51 -21.87
CA GLY A 106 9.78 -3.72 -21.65
C GLY A 106 10.22 -3.59 -20.19
N GLY A 107 9.47 -4.15 -19.21
CA GLY A 107 9.78 -4.08 -17.79
C GLY A 107 9.30 -2.81 -17.08
N GLU A 108 8.77 -1.84 -17.79
CA GLU A 108 8.11 -0.66 -17.23
C GLU A 108 6.75 -1.04 -16.62
N PHE A 109 6.29 -0.29 -15.61
CA PHE A 109 4.95 -0.52 -15.04
C PHE A 109 3.87 -0.35 -16.10
N ASP A 110 2.91 -1.26 -16.12
CA ASP A 110 1.69 -1.09 -16.87
C ASP A 110 0.75 -0.19 -16.06
N LEU A 111 0.69 1.08 -16.44
CA LEU A 111 -0.08 2.07 -15.71
C LEU A 111 -1.45 2.25 -16.35
N HIS A 112 -2.48 2.26 -15.51
CA HIS A 112 -3.83 2.60 -15.93
C HIS A 112 -4.15 4.07 -15.67
N LYS A 113 -5.18 4.55 -16.34
CA LYS A 113 -5.81 5.85 -16.11
C LYS A 113 -7.27 5.62 -15.77
N GLU A 114 -7.67 6.07 -14.60
CA GLU A 114 -9.06 6.00 -14.14
C GLU A 114 -9.71 7.38 -14.15
N GLY A 115 -11.02 7.42 -13.94
CA GLY A 115 -11.77 8.67 -13.88
C GLY A 115 -11.21 9.64 -12.82
N GLY A 116 -11.15 10.92 -13.15
CA GLY A 116 -10.57 11.96 -12.29
C GLY A 116 -9.06 12.14 -12.43
N HIS A 117 -8.35 11.26 -13.14
CA HIS A 117 -6.92 11.41 -13.41
C HIS A 117 -6.64 12.01 -14.80
N SER A 118 -5.75 12.99 -14.87
CA SER A 118 -5.29 13.57 -16.13
C SER A 118 -4.24 12.71 -16.85
N GLU A 119 -3.48 11.88 -16.08
CA GLU A 119 -2.37 11.06 -16.58
C GLU A 119 -2.51 9.59 -16.18
N PHE A 120 -1.74 8.72 -16.84
CA PHE A 120 -1.60 7.31 -16.50
C PHE A 120 -0.67 7.17 -15.30
N ARG A 121 -1.22 6.88 -14.11
CA ARG A 121 -0.45 6.79 -12.87
C ARG A 121 -0.92 5.70 -11.90
N ILE A 122 -1.86 4.87 -12.33
CA ILE A 122 -2.43 3.82 -11.48
C ILE A 122 -1.62 2.53 -11.65
N LEU A 123 -0.85 2.17 -10.61
CA LEU A 123 -0.21 0.86 -10.50
C LEU A 123 -1.26 -0.16 -10.08
N HIS A 124 -1.26 -1.32 -10.70
CA HIS A 124 -2.23 -2.38 -10.44
C HIS A 124 -1.60 -3.77 -10.51
N HIS A 125 -2.30 -4.76 -9.99
CA HIS A 125 -2.04 -6.17 -10.21
C HIS A 125 -3.33 -6.84 -10.66
N LYS A 126 -3.50 -7.06 -11.97
CA LYS A 126 -4.75 -7.55 -12.56
C LYS A 126 -5.95 -6.74 -12.01
N ASP A 127 -7.03 -7.42 -11.63
CA ASP A 127 -8.23 -6.78 -11.05
C ASP A 127 -8.30 -6.94 -9.52
N ASN A 128 -7.18 -7.24 -8.85
CA ASN A 128 -7.17 -7.56 -7.42
C ASN A 128 -5.91 -7.05 -6.70
N THR A 129 -5.52 -5.83 -7.00
CA THR A 129 -4.33 -5.17 -6.42
C THR A 129 -4.29 -5.24 -4.90
N GLY A 130 -5.44 -5.06 -4.25
CA GLY A 130 -5.52 -5.12 -2.79
C GLY A 130 -5.25 -6.51 -2.23
N ALA A 131 -5.73 -7.57 -2.88
CA ALA A 131 -5.46 -8.95 -2.47
C ALA A 131 -3.97 -9.29 -2.63
N GLU A 132 -3.32 -8.85 -3.70
CA GLU A 132 -1.88 -9.00 -3.90
C GLU A 132 -1.10 -8.35 -2.76
N ILE A 133 -1.40 -7.09 -2.44
CA ILE A 133 -0.73 -6.35 -1.37
C ILE A 133 -0.94 -7.04 -0.02
N GLN A 134 -2.19 -7.37 0.32
CA GLN A 134 -2.54 -8.00 1.59
C GLN A 134 -1.82 -9.33 1.76
N THR A 135 -1.87 -10.18 0.75
CA THR A 135 -1.23 -11.49 0.76
C THR A 135 0.28 -11.36 0.88
N CYS A 136 0.89 -10.49 0.10
CA CYS A 136 2.33 -10.26 0.14
C CYS A 136 2.80 -9.79 1.53
N LEU A 137 2.15 -8.76 2.11
CA LEU A 137 2.52 -8.25 3.43
C LEU A 137 2.32 -9.31 4.54
N LEU A 138 1.28 -10.14 4.42
CA LEU A 138 1.02 -11.21 5.37
C LEU A 138 2.13 -12.27 5.35
N TYR A 139 2.57 -12.70 4.16
CA TYR A 139 3.63 -13.71 4.02
C TYR A 139 5.04 -13.16 4.33
N THR A 140 5.27 -11.86 4.14
CA THR A 140 6.51 -11.19 4.51
C THR A 140 6.65 -11.03 6.02
N SER A 141 5.52 -11.02 6.76
CA SER A 141 5.54 -10.90 8.21
C SER A 141 6.06 -12.19 8.86
N PRO A 142 7.15 -12.15 9.65
CA PRO A 142 7.65 -13.33 10.33
C PRO A 142 6.60 -13.87 11.31
N SER A 143 6.20 -15.13 11.11
CA SER A 143 5.22 -15.80 11.98
C SER A 143 5.93 -16.61 13.07
N PRO A 144 5.45 -16.60 14.32
CA PRO A 144 5.94 -17.50 15.36
C PRO A 144 5.74 -18.99 15.03
N ARG A 145 4.92 -19.29 14.01
CA ARG A 145 4.67 -20.67 13.54
C ARG A 145 5.63 -21.11 12.44
N ASP A 146 6.38 -20.18 11.86
CA ASP A 146 7.41 -20.57 10.90
C ASP A 146 8.52 -21.31 11.65
N PRO A 147 8.88 -22.52 11.22
CA PRO A 147 9.98 -23.24 11.86
C PRO A 147 11.23 -22.38 11.73
N LYS A 148 11.86 -22.07 12.86
CA LYS A 148 13.16 -21.40 12.88
C LYS A 148 14.10 -22.26 12.04
N THR A 149 14.46 -21.80 10.86
CA THR A 149 15.60 -22.34 10.13
C THR A 149 16.83 -21.99 10.94
N SER A 150 17.30 -22.97 11.68
CA SER A 150 18.59 -22.96 12.39
C SER A 150 19.76 -22.99 11.41
#